data_c7695c1860ece1cc4d3d7bd3d30bbf2b
#
_entry.id   c7695c1860ece1cc4d3d7bd3d30bbf2b
#
_cell.length_a   1.000
_cell.length_b   1.000
_cell.length_c   1.000
_cell.angle_alpha   90.00
_cell.angle_beta   90.00
_cell.angle_gamma   90.00
#
_symmetry.space_group_name_H-M   'P 1'
#
loop_
_entity.id
_entity.type
_entity.pdbx_description
1 polymer ?
#
loop_
_entity_poly.entity_id
_entity_poly.type
_entity_poly.pdbx_seq_one_letter_code
_entity_poly.pdbx_strand_id
1 'polypeptide(L)'
;MKQPKRKKRTVAVHRAINYPFGLRVKTSPAPMMEAVKFMSADQRDAVAEMGFGAFLNMRMEQSPAKLGHFLVENLDDKNLVLRTGKRDIQLTTNVVHEVFGIPNGGLDIDNIKPVKRANEIFKLWKSQYPENIARSKILEKIRETDDDGIVFKLNFITLFVNCFCETYTSGFCKKNIVYKIAGVEDISQLDWCSYMLKAVRESKNNWVPNDLTSIYAGPIAFLVVST
;
A
#
# COMPACT_ATOMS: atom_id res chain seq x y z
N MET A 1 5.06 -59.53 -13.55
CA MET A 1 4.90 -58.09 -13.75
C MET A 1 4.02 -57.54 -12.64
N LYS A 2 4.61 -56.77 -11.69
CA LYS A 2 3.86 -56.15 -10.59
C LYS A 2 3.51 -54.69 -10.99
N GLN A 3 2.23 -54.35 -11.01
CA GLN A 3 1.75 -52.98 -11.28
C GLN A 3 2.18 -52.02 -10.16
N PRO A 4 2.57 -50.78 -10.48
CA PRO A 4 2.93 -49.79 -9.48
C PRO A 4 1.68 -49.28 -8.75
N LYS A 5 1.69 -49.33 -7.41
CA LYS A 5 0.66 -48.80 -6.53
C LYS A 5 0.56 -47.27 -6.73
N ARG A 6 -0.58 -46.79 -7.25
CA ARG A 6 -0.96 -45.39 -7.26
C ARG A 6 -0.96 -44.82 -5.81
N LYS A 7 -0.04 -43.92 -5.48
CA LYS A 7 -0.12 -43.13 -4.25
C LYS A 7 -1.38 -42.27 -4.30
N LYS A 8 -2.35 -42.56 -3.41
CA LYS A 8 -3.49 -41.67 -3.16
C LYS A 8 -2.95 -40.33 -2.72
N ARG A 9 -3.12 -39.28 -3.54
CA ARG A 9 -2.95 -37.88 -3.10
C ARG A 9 -4.03 -37.65 -2.02
N THR A 10 -3.60 -37.49 -0.80
CA THR A 10 -4.45 -37.06 0.30
C THR A 10 -4.86 -35.61 -0.02
N VAL A 11 -6.12 -35.46 -0.42
CA VAL A 11 -6.75 -34.14 -0.54
C VAL A 11 -6.78 -33.60 0.87
N ALA A 12 -6.02 -32.53 1.11
CA ALA A 12 -6.07 -31.81 2.38
C ALA A 12 -7.51 -31.31 2.56
N VAL A 13 -8.22 -31.91 3.51
CA VAL A 13 -9.54 -31.46 3.93
C VAL A 13 -9.36 -30.03 4.44
N HIS A 14 -9.99 -29.07 3.76
CA HIS A 14 -10.06 -27.70 4.24
C HIS A 14 -10.73 -27.69 5.62
N ARG A 15 -9.92 -27.75 6.67
CA ARG A 15 -10.37 -27.30 7.97
C ARG A 15 -10.74 -25.83 7.83
N ALA A 16 -11.99 -25.50 8.07
CA ALA A 16 -12.39 -24.12 8.30
C ALA A 16 -11.46 -23.56 9.39
N ILE A 17 -10.46 -22.79 8.99
CA ILE A 17 -9.48 -22.26 9.92
C ILE A 17 -10.23 -21.21 10.73
N ASN A 18 -10.57 -21.57 11.97
CA ASN A 18 -11.26 -20.68 12.88
C ASN A 18 -10.18 -19.75 13.45
N TYR A 19 -9.94 -18.61 12.75
CA TYR A 19 -9.09 -17.54 13.25
C TYR A 19 -9.84 -16.89 14.43
N PRO A 20 -9.44 -17.14 15.68
CA PRO A 20 -10.13 -16.58 16.84
C PRO A 20 -9.97 -15.06 16.90
N PHE A 21 -8.93 -14.52 16.25
CA PHE A 21 -8.59 -13.09 16.25
C PHE A 21 -8.45 -12.56 14.84
N GLY A 22 -8.87 -11.30 14.64
CA GLY A 22 -8.63 -10.58 13.41
C GLY A 22 -7.20 -10.03 13.33
N LEU A 23 -6.72 -9.78 12.10
CA LEU A 23 -5.44 -9.11 11.88
C LEU A 23 -5.46 -7.70 12.48
N ARG A 24 -4.46 -7.37 13.28
CA ARG A 24 -4.21 -5.99 13.68
C ARG A 24 -3.47 -5.25 12.56
N VAL A 25 -4.13 -4.30 11.95
CA VAL A 25 -3.63 -3.57 10.78
C VAL A 25 -3.48 -2.08 11.10
N LYS A 26 -2.46 -1.44 10.52
CA LYS A 26 -2.28 0.02 10.61
C LYS A 26 -2.53 0.75 9.30
N THR A 27 -2.35 0.11 8.14
CA THR A 27 -2.78 0.69 6.86
C THR A 27 -4.31 0.63 6.75
N SER A 28 -4.91 1.68 6.21
CA SER A 28 -6.36 1.75 5.99
C SER A 28 -6.67 2.60 4.78
N PRO A 29 -7.51 2.14 3.84
CA PRO A 29 -7.94 2.93 2.68
C PRO A 29 -8.78 4.16 3.05
N ALA A 30 -9.52 4.12 4.15
CA ALA A 30 -10.55 5.10 4.49
C ALA A 30 -10.08 6.57 4.42
N PRO A 31 -8.90 6.98 4.96
CA PRO A 31 -8.47 8.37 4.85
C PRO A 31 -8.23 8.83 3.41
N MET A 32 -7.75 7.93 2.52
CA MET A 32 -7.57 8.25 1.10
C MET A 32 -8.91 8.38 0.38
N MET A 33 -9.84 7.44 0.65
CA MET A 33 -11.20 7.50 0.07
C MET A 33 -11.95 8.75 0.53
N GLU A 34 -11.70 9.20 1.75
CA GLU A 34 -12.26 10.45 2.25
C GLU A 34 -11.61 11.65 1.56
N ALA A 35 -10.28 11.69 1.41
CA ALA A 35 -9.58 12.76 0.71
C ALA A 35 -10.13 12.98 -0.70
N VAL A 36 -10.30 11.91 -1.47
CA VAL A 36 -10.84 11.97 -2.85
C VAL A 36 -12.22 12.65 -2.93
N LYS A 37 -13.07 12.54 -1.90
CA LYS A 37 -14.39 13.18 -1.89
C LYS A 37 -14.33 14.71 -1.85
N PHE A 38 -13.25 15.26 -1.31
CA PHE A 38 -13.07 16.70 -1.10
C PHE A 38 -12.13 17.37 -2.11
N MET A 39 -11.50 16.60 -3.00
CA MET A 39 -10.62 17.15 -4.01
C MET A 39 -11.37 18.04 -5.01
N SER A 40 -10.80 19.20 -5.31
CA SER A 40 -11.21 20.08 -6.39
C SER A 40 -11.01 19.41 -7.75
N ALA A 41 -11.53 20.03 -8.82
CA ALA A 41 -11.31 19.54 -10.20
C ALA A 41 -9.82 19.51 -10.54
N ASP A 42 -9.10 20.60 -10.27
CA ASP A 42 -7.66 20.72 -10.56
C ASP A 42 -6.82 19.70 -9.77
N GLN A 43 -7.17 19.46 -8.51
CA GLN A 43 -6.55 18.40 -7.71
C GLN A 43 -6.78 16.99 -8.28
N ARG A 44 -7.98 16.73 -8.82
CA ARG A 44 -8.29 15.45 -9.47
C ARG A 44 -7.49 15.28 -10.74
N ASP A 45 -7.34 16.33 -11.53
CA ASP A 45 -6.54 16.33 -12.75
C ASP A 45 -5.07 16.09 -12.40
N ALA A 46 -4.53 16.77 -11.39
CA ALA A 46 -3.18 16.52 -10.89
C ALA A 46 -2.95 15.07 -10.42
N VAL A 47 -3.95 14.45 -9.77
CA VAL A 47 -3.90 13.02 -9.38
C VAL A 47 -3.89 12.12 -10.62
N ALA A 48 -4.69 12.43 -11.64
CA ALA A 48 -4.72 11.67 -12.88
C ALA A 48 -3.39 11.81 -13.66
N GLU A 49 -2.82 13.02 -13.75
CA GLU A 49 -1.50 13.27 -14.35
C GLU A 49 -0.38 12.48 -13.67
N MET A 50 -0.41 12.34 -12.34
CA MET A 50 0.55 11.50 -11.63
C MET A 50 0.37 9.99 -11.90
N GLY A 51 -0.64 9.57 -12.67
CA GLY A 51 -0.95 8.16 -12.96
C GLY A 51 -1.80 7.48 -11.89
N PHE A 52 -2.44 8.23 -10.98
CA PHE A 52 -3.28 7.69 -9.91
C PHE A 52 -4.79 7.89 -10.15
N GLY A 53 -5.19 8.17 -11.39
CA GLY A 53 -6.59 8.47 -11.74
C GLY A 53 -7.60 7.38 -11.33
N ALA A 54 -7.20 6.12 -11.27
CA ALA A 54 -8.05 5.02 -10.82
C ALA A 54 -8.55 5.22 -9.37
N PHE A 55 -7.75 5.84 -8.49
CA PHE A 55 -8.13 6.13 -7.10
C PHE A 55 -9.30 7.10 -6.99
N LEU A 56 -9.51 7.96 -7.97
CA LEU A 56 -10.60 8.94 -7.98
C LEU A 56 -11.98 8.29 -8.02
N ASN A 57 -12.06 7.07 -8.55
CA ASN A 57 -13.30 6.30 -8.68
C ASN A 57 -13.33 5.06 -7.77
N MET A 58 -12.26 4.80 -7.03
CA MET A 58 -12.17 3.65 -6.14
C MET A 58 -13.12 3.80 -4.95
N ARG A 59 -13.76 2.70 -4.57
CA ARG A 59 -14.56 2.60 -3.36
C ARG A 59 -14.09 1.42 -2.53
N MET A 60 -13.37 1.71 -1.47
CA MET A 60 -12.88 0.70 -0.54
C MET A 60 -12.94 1.27 0.88
N GLU A 61 -13.73 0.65 1.75
CA GLU A 61 -13.90 1.16 3.11
C GLU A 61 -12.93 0.50 4.09
N GLN A 62 -13.00 -0.80 4.24
CA GLN A 62 -12.15 -1.55 5.18
C GLN A 62 -11.84 -2.95 4.65
N SER A 63 -10.70 -3.48 5.08
CA SER A 63 -10.34 -4.87 4.82
C SER A 63 -10.88 -5.77 5.95
N PRO A 64 -11.59 -6.88 5.63
CA PRO A 64 -12.09 -7.80 6.65
C PRO A 64 -10.94 -8.40 7.45
N ALA A 65 -10.93 -8.21 8.77
CA ALA A 65 -9.79 -8.54 9.62
C ALA A 65 -9.43 -10.04 9.62
N LYS A 66 -10.43 -10.94 9.57
CA LYS A 66 -10.21 -12.41 9.50
C LYS A 66 -9.64 -12.83 8.16
N LEU A 67 -10.17 -12.27 7.05
CA LEU A 67 -9.63 -12.52 5.72
C LEU A 67 -8.19 -11.99 5.63
N GLY A 68 -7.95 -10.78 6.12
CA GLY A 68 -6.60 -10.20 6.18
C GLY A 68 -5.61 -11.09 6.91
N HIS A 69 -5.98 -11.68 8.06
CA HIS A 69 -5.13 -12.62 8.80
C HIS A 69 -4.80 -13.84 7.93
N PHE A 70 -5.81 -14.48 7.35
CA PHE A 70 -5.63 -15.63 6.47
C PHE A 70 -4.65 -15.32 5.34
N LEU A 71 -4.83 -14.17 4.67
CA LEU A 71 -4.01 -13.77 3.53
C LEU A 71 -2.55 -13.52 3.94
N VAL A 72 -2.34 -12.77 5.03
CA VAL A 72 -0.98 -12.49 5.51
C VAL A 72 -0.29 -13.76 5.99
N GLU A 73 -0.99 -14.66 6.69
CA GLU A 73 -0.42 -15.93 7.13
C GLU A 73 0.02 -16.82 5.96
N ASN A 74 -0.80 -16.91 4.90
CA ASN A 74 -0.55 -17.75 3.74
C ASN A 74 0.22 -17.06 2.60
N LEU A 75 0.79 -15.90 2.86
CA LEU A 75 1.67 -15.19 1.94
C LEU A 75 3.10 -15.76 2.02
N ASP A 76 3.59 -16.28 0.91
CA ASP A 76 4.99 -16.58 0.67
C ASP A 76 5.68 -15.29 0.20
N ASP A 77 6.36 -14.61 1.11
CA ASP A 77 7.00 -13.32 0.86
C ASP A 77 8.25 -13.42 -0.03
N LYS A 78 8.93 -14.58 -0.03
CA LYS A 78 10.11 -14.80 -0.87
C LYS A 78 9.75 -14.85 -2.34
N ASN A 79 8.72 -15.65 -2.66
CA ASN A 79 8.26 -15.85 -4.02
C ASN A 79 7.11 -14.91 -4.41
N LEU A 80 6.60 -14.10 -3.49
CA LEU A 80 5.41 -13.26 -3.67
C LEU A 80 4.20 -14.07 -4.18
N VAL A 81 3.93 -15.20 -3.53
CA VAL A 81 2.81 -16.07 -3.84
C VAL A 81 1.80 -16.06 -2.70
N LEU A 82 0.57 -15.76 -3.01
CA LEU A 82 -0.54 -15.83 -2.07
C LEU A 82 -1.27 -17.17 -2.24
N ARG A 83 -1.21 -18.01 -1.21
CA ARG A 83 -1.81 -19.35 -1.22
C ARG A 83 -3.22 -19.30 -0.64
N THR A 84 -4.23 -19.37 -1.51
CA THR A 84 -5.63 -19.25 -1.07
C THR A 84 -6.29 -20.61 -0.76
N GLY A 85 -5.58 -21.70 -0.98
CA GLY A 85 -6.11 -23.07 -0.85
C GLY A 85 -6.91 -23.55 -2.07
N LYS A 86 -7.53 -22.67 -2.83
CA LYS A 86 -8.17 -22.97 -4.12
C LYS A 86 -7.19 -22.85 -5.27
N ARG A 87 -6.41 -21.80 -5.28
CA ARG A 87 -5.36 -21.51 -6.26
C ARG A 87 -4.26 -20.70 -5.60
N ASP A 88 -3.06 -20.79 -6.15
CA ASP A 88 -1.97 -19.90 -5.82
C ASP A 88 -2.06 -18.67 -6.74
N ILE A 89 -1.88 -17.48 -6.16
CA ILE A 89 -1.92 -16.21 -6.89
C ILE A 89 -0.50 -15.65 -6.84
N GLN A 90 0.13 -15.52 -8.01
CA GLN A 90 1.42 -14.86 -8.14
C GLN A 90 1.21 -13.36 -8.08
N LEU A 91 1.79 -12.71 -7.07
CA LEU A 91 1.75 -11.26 -6.94
C LEU A 91 2.87 -10.65 -7.79
N THR A 92 2.47 -9.97 -8.88
CA THR A 92 3.37 -9.31 -9.82
C THR A 92 3.06 -7.81 -9.90
N THR A 93 3.95 -7.04 -10.50
CA THR A 93 3.70 -5.61 -10.76
C THR A 93 2.49 -5.41 -11.67
N ASN A 94 2.25 -6.33 -12.62
CA ASN A 94 1.05 -6.30 -13.48
C ASN A 94 -0.23 -6.48 -12.65
N VAL A 95 -0.25 -7.41 -11.69
CA VAL A 95 -1.41 -7.58 -10.79
C VAL A 95 -1.65 -6.33 -9.95
N VAL A 96 -0.60 -5.67 -9.45
CA VAL A 96 -0.75 -4.39 -8.76
C VAL A 96 -1.36 -3.33 -9.67
N HIS A 97 -0.87 -3.23 -10.91
CA HIS A 97 -1.37 -2.30 -11.90
C HIS A 97 -2.83 -2.56 -12.26
N GLU A 98 -3.20 -3.81 -12.53
CA GLU A 98 -4.58 -4.23 -12.84
C GLU A 98 -5.55 -3.91 -11.69
N VAL A 99 -5.11 -4.08 -10.43
CA VAL A 99 -5.94 -3.84 -9.24
C VAL A 99 -6.10 -2.35 -8.94
N PHE A 100 -5.04 -1.56 -9.03
CA PHE A 100 -5.03 -0.17 -8.57
C PHE A 100 -4.87 0.86 -9.68
N GLY A 101 -4.48 0.47 -10.89
CA GLY A 101 -4.25 1.40 -12.01
C GLY A 101 -3.10 2.37 -11.75
N ILE A 102 -2.15 2.06 -10.86
CA ILE A 102 -0.99 2.91 -10.57
C ILE A 102 0.16 2.62 -11.55
N PRO A 103 1.11 3.56 -11.74
CA PRO A 103 2.21 3.38 -12.69
C PRO A 103 3.02 2.10 -12.45
N ASN A 104 3.26 1.36 -13.55
CA ASN A 104 3.98 0.10 -13.59
C ASN A 104 5.20 0.23 -14.51
N GLY A 105 6.39 0.08 -13.94
CA GLY A 105 7.66 0.34 -14.62
C GLY A 105 8.10 1.81 -14.52
N GLY A 106 9.21 2.13 -15.17
CA GLY A 106 9.85 3.42 -15.06
C GLY A 106 11.00 3.44 -14.05
N LEU A 107 11.19 4.55 -13.35
CA LEU A 107 12.30 4.72 -12.42
C LEU A 107 11.99 4.04 -11.08
N ASP A 108 12.84 3.11 -10.69
CA ASP A 108 12.76 2.49 -9.37
C ASP A 108 12.96 3.53 -8.26
N ILE A 109 11.94 3.67 -7.42
CA ILE A 109 11.91 4.62 -6.30
C ILE A 109 13.07 4.39 -5.33
N ASP A 110 13.55 3.15 -5.19
CA ASP A 110 14.66 2.86 -4.28
C ASP A 110 16.00 3.39 -4.79
N ASN A 111 16.16 3.52 -6.08
CA ASN A 111 17.36 4.07 -6.71
C ASN A 111 17.41 5.61 -6.71
N ILE A 112 16.31 6.27 -6.32
CA ILE A 112 16.27 7.73 -6.23
C ILE A 112 17.08 8.16 -4.99
N LYS A 113 18.06 9.04 -5.22
CA LYS A 113 18.81 9.68 -4.12
C LYS A 113 17.91 10.64 -3.36
N PRO A 114 17.76 10.47 -2.04
CA PRO A 114 16.95 11.38 -1.23
C PRO A 114 17.49 12.82 -1.29
N VAL A 115 16.59 13.78 -1.41
CA VAL A 115 16.97 15.20 -1.29
C VAL A 115 17.46 15.50 0.13
N LYS A 116 18.32 16.51 0.24
CA LYS A 116 18.78 17.00 1.54
C LYS A 116 17.62 17.70 2.27
N ARG A 117 17.68 17.74 3.61
CA ARG A 117 16.70 18.49 4.44
C ARG A 117 16.63 19.97 4.10
N ALA A 118 17.66 20.51 3.46
CA ALA A 118 17.71 21.89 2.98
C ALA A 118 16.95 22.15 1.67
N ASN A 119 16.45 21.09 1.00
CA ASN A 119 15.66 21.22 -0.21
C ASN A 119 14.41 22.08 0.05
N GLU A 120 14.17 23.09 -0.79
CA GLU A 120 13.10 24.07 -0.59
C GLU A 120 11.70 23.45 -0.66
N ILE A 121 11.47 22.52 -1.61
CA ILE A 121 10.19 21.81 -1.76
C ILE A 121 9.93 20.96 -0.50
N PHE A 122 10.96 20.23 -0.02
CA PHE A 122 10.81 19.46 1.21
C PHE A 122 10.53 20.36 2.42
N LYS A 123 11.20 21.50 2.57
CA LYS A 123 10.95 22.46 3.65
C LYS A 123 9.52 23.01 3.58
N LEU A 124 9.09 23.41 2.39
CA LEU A 124 7.75 23.95 2.17
C LEU A 124 6.68 22.90 2.54
N TRP A 125 6.82 21.66 2.06
CA TRP A 125 5.93 20.58 2.45
C TRP A 125 5.96 20.32 3.96
N LYS A 126 7.15 20.26 4.58
CA LYS A 126 7.31 19.96 6.02
C LYS A 126 6.77 21.08 6.91
N SER A 127 6.78 22.33 6.48
CA SER A 127 6.28 23.48 7.27
C SER A 127 4.79 23.38 7.57
N GLN A 128 4.02 22.61 6.77
CA GLN A 128 2.60 22.33 7.06
C GLN A 128 2.42 21.47 8.34
N TYR A 129 3.48 20.78 8.78
CA TYR A 129 3.42 19.78 9.84
C TYR A 129 4.51 20.06 10.90
N PRO A 130 4.23 20.91 11.89
CA PRO A 130 5.21 21.22 12.93
C PRO A 130 5.62 19.98 13.74
N GLU A 131 4.70 19.05 13.93
CA GLU A 131 4.86 17.82 14.73
C GLU A 131 4.93 16.55 13.88
N ASN A 132 4.64 15.43 14.51
CA ASN A 132 4.49 14.15 13.85
C ASN A 132 3.26 14.14 12.94
N ILE A 133 3.41 13.54 11.76
CA ILE A 133 2.40 13.59 10.72
C ILE A 133 1.45 12.40 10.88
N ALA A 134 0.18 12.67 11.16
CA ALA A 134 -0.88 11.70 11.12
C ALA A 134 -1.65 11.80 9.79
N ARG A 135 -2.26 10.69 9.32
CA ARG A 135 -3.08 10.70 8.10
C ARG A 135 -4.22 11.72 8.14
N SER A 136 -4.83 11.91 9.32
CA SER A 136 -5.87 12.93 9.51
C SER A 136 -5.36 14.35 9.25
N LYS A 137 -4.11 14.65 9.59
CA LYS A 137 -3.52 15.97 9.32
C LYS A 137 -3.23 16.19 7.84
N ILE A 138 -2.85 15.13 7.11
CA ILE A 138 -2.69 15.23 5.66
C ILE A 138 -4.05 15.43 5.00
N LEU A 139 -5.06 14.68 5.41
CA LEU A 139 -6.43 14.83 4.93
C LEU A 139 -6.95 16.26 5.16
N GLU A 140 -6.73 16.82 6.35
CA GLU A 140 -7.08 18.20 6.69
C GLU A 140 -6.42 19.19 5.70
N LYS A 141 -5.11 19.05 5.41
CA LYS A 141 -4.40 19.90 4.45
C LYS A 141 -4.93 19.77 3.02
N ILE A 142 -5.30 18.59 2.58
CA ILE A 142 -5.94 18.39 1.26
C ILE A 142 -7.30 19.11 1.18
N ARG A 143 -8.05 19.14 2.29
CA ARG A 143 -9.38 19.77 2.36
C ARG A 143 -9.35 21.29 2.48
N GLU A 144 -8.27 21.85 3.03
CA GLU A 144 -8.13 23.29 3.33
C GLU A 144 -7.68 24.13 2.12
N THR A 145 -7.31 23.49 1.00
CA THR A 145 -6.76 24.18 -0.16
C THR A 145 -7.29 23.57 -1.45
N ASP A 146 -7.40 24.40 -2.48
CA ASP A 146 -7.61 23.97 -3.88
C ASP A 146 -6.31 23.88 -4.68
N ASP A 147 -5.14 24.13 -4.02
CA ASP A 147 -3.83 24.02 -4.66
C ASP A 147 -3.59 22.59 -5.15
N ASP A 148 -3.18 22.47 -6.41
CA ASP A 148 -2.86 21.23 -7.11
C ASP A 148 -1.36 21.02 -7.32
N GLY A 149 -0.55 22.00 -6.86
CA GLY A 149 0.89 22.06 -7.07
C GLY A 149 1.66 20.96 -6.33
N ILE A 150 3.00 21.11 -6.34
CA ILE A 150 3.90 20.07 -5.81
C ILE A 150 3.62 19.73 -4.33
N VAL A 151 3.18 20.68 -3.52
CA VAL A 151 2.87 20.45 -2.10
C VAL A 151 1.65 19.55 -1.95
N PHE A 152 0.60 19.77 -2.74
CA PHE A 152 -0.56 18.87 -2.82
C PHE A 152 -0.14 17.48 -3.31
N LYS A 153 0.62 17.39 -4.40
CA LYS A 153 1.13 16.12 -4.95
C LYS A 153 1.88 15.31 -3.89
N LEU A 154 2.73 15.95 -3.10
CA LEU A 154 3.45 15.33 -1.98
C LEU A 154 2.52 14.89 -0.84
N ASN A 155 1.48 15.66 -0.53
CA ASN A 155 0.45 15.27 0.44
C ASN A 155 -0.31 14.04 -0.03
N PHE A 156 -0.76 14.02 -1.29
CA PHE A 156 -1.46 12.89 -1.89
C PHE A 156 -0.60 11.62 -1.82
N ILE A 157 0.64 11.67 -2.29
CA ILE A 157 1.55 10.51 -2.29
C ILE A 157 1.86 10.05 -0.86
N THR A 158 2.07 10.97 0.08
CA THR A 158 2.29 10.59 1.49
C THR A 158 1.07 9.87 2.06
N LEU A 159 -0.12 10.35 1.75
CA LEU A 159 -1.37 9.70 2.17
C LEU A 159 -1.53 8.33 1.51
N PHE A 160 -1.31 8.24 0.19
CA PHE A 160 -1.34 6.98 -0.56
C PHE A 160 -0.41 5.93 0.04
N VAL A 161 0.86 6.25 0.23
CA VAL A 161 1.85 5.33 0.80
C VAL A 161 1.39 4.83 2.17
N ASN A 162 0.92 5.72 3.05
CA ASN A 162 0.52 5.37 4.41
C ASN A 162 -0.86 4.72 4.54
N CYS A 163 -1.66 4.76 3.49
CA CYS A 163 -2.95 4.06 3.43
C CYS A 163 -2.86 2.71 2.73
N PHE A 164 -2.02 2.59 1.68
CA PHE A 164 -2.03 1.44 0.78
C PHE A 164 -0.72 0.65 0.72
N CYS A 165 0.43 1.24 1.07
CA CYS A 165 1.72 0.56 0.99
C CYS A 165 2.27 0.22 2.36
N GLU A 166 2.69 1.22 3.13
CA GLU A 166 3.38 1.02 4.40
C GLU A 166 3.21 2.20 5.35
N THR A 167 3.18 1.93 6.66
CA THR A 167 3.07 2.97 7.68
C THR A 167 3.82 2.55 8.95
N TYR A 168 4.00 3.47 9.91
CA TYR A 168 4.50 3.09 11.23
C TYR A 168 3.43 2.46 12.09
N THR A 169 3.83 1.49 12.91
CA THR A 169 2.93 0.85 13.90
C THR A 169 2.43 1.82 14.96
N SER A 170 3.13 2.93 15.19
CA SER A 170 2.71 4.03 16.07
C SER A 170 1.47 4.80 15.56
N GLY A 171 1.12 4.66 14.27
CA GLY A 171 0.03 5.40 13.62
C GLY A 171 0.46 6.71 12.96
N PHE A 172 1.72 7.12 13.12
CA PHE A 172 2.28 8.25 12.35
C PHE A 172 2.66 7.82 10.94
N CYS A 173 2.66 8.79 10.02
CA CYS A 173 3.01 8.56 8.63
C CYS A 173 4.52 8.39 8.44
N LYS A 174 4.91 7.40 7.65
CA LYS A 174 6.24 7.32 7.06
C LYS A 174 6.38 8.45 6.03
N LYS A 175 7.37 9.32 6.24
CA LYS A 175 7.64 10.47 5.37
C LYS A 175 8.87 10.29 4.48
N ASN A 176 9.51 9.11 4.55
CA ASN A 176 10.74 8.85 3.81
C ASN A 176 10.54 8.96 2.30
N ILE A 177 9.34 8.64 1.82
CA ILE A 177 8.98 8.80 0.41
C ILE A 177 9.14 10.24 -0.06
N VAL A 178 8.80 11.23 0.76
CA VAL A 178 8.89 12.65 0.39
C VAL A 178 10.34 13.07 0.13
N TYR A 179 11.31 12.56 0.89
CA TYR A 179 12.72 12.81 0.62
C TYR A 179 13.17 12.29 -0.74
N LYS A 180 12.53 11.23 -1.23
CA LYS A 180 12.85 10.67 -2.55
C LYS A 180 12.19 11.47 -3.67
N ILE A 181 10.91 11.80 -3.53
CA ILE A 181 10.13 12.37 -4.64
C ILE A 181 10.13 13.90 -4.69
N ALA A 182 10.54 14.63 -3.64
CA ALA A 182 10.59 16.08 -3.64
C ALA A 182 11.57 16.70 -4.68
N GLY A 183 12.42 15.90 -5.29
CA GLY A 183 13.32 16.29 -6.37
C GLY A 183 12.98 15.66 -7.72
N VAL A 184 11.84 14.97 -7.83
CA VAL A 184 11.39 14.31 -9.05
C VAL A 184 10.45 15.23 -9.81
N GLU A 185 10.71 15.44 -11.10
CA GLU A 185 9.89 16.29 -11.97
C GLU A 185 8.56 15.63 -12.32
N ASP A 186 8.58 14.34 -12.63
CA ASP A 186 7.41 13.59 -13.08
C ASP A 186 7.18 12.33 -12.21
N ILE A 187 6.21 12.40 -11.32
CA ILE A 187 5.82 11.32 -10.40
C ILE A 187 5.21 10.13 -11.16
N SER A 188 4.64 10.35 -12.35
CA SER A 188 4.06 9.29 -13.17
C SER A 188 5.08 8.31 -13.73
N GLN A 189 6.36 8.73 -13.82
CA GLN A 189 7.46 7.91 -14.31
C GLN A 189 8.09 7.00 -13.24
N LEU A 190 7.53 6.98 -12.04
CA LEU A 190 8.03 6.15 -10.95
C LEU A 190 7.35 4.78 -10.92
N ASP A 191 8.12 3.73 -10.63
CA ASP A 191 7.61 2.36 -10.49
C ASP A 191 6.92 2.15 -9.13
N TRP A 192 5.67 2.59 -9.05
CA TRP A 192 4.83 2.44 -7.85
C TRP A 192 4.40 1.00 -7.60
N CYS A 193 4.28 0.20 -8.67
CA CYS A 193 3.92 -1.21 -8.54
C CYS A 193 5.03 -2.01 -7.86
N SER A 194 6.28 -1.82 -8.25
CA SER A 194 7.43 -2.45 -7.57
C SER A 194 7.56 -1.98 -6.13
N TYR A 195 7.33 -0.68 -5.86
CA TYR A 195 7.33 -0.14 -4.50
C TYR A 195 6.30 -0.83 -3.61
N MET A 196 5.08 -1.04 -4.10
CA MET A 196 4.03 -1.74 -3.35
C MET A 196 4.38 -3.20 -3.09
N LEU A 197 4.92 -3.94 -4.08
CA LEU A 197 5.34 -5.33 -3.88
C LEU A 197 6.48 -5.46 -2.87
N LYS A 198 7.41 -4.51 -2.86
CA LYS A 198 8.43 -4.44 -1.83
C LYS A 198 7.82 -4.25 -0.45
N ALA A 199 6.85 -3.34 -0.31
CA ALA A 199 6.14 -3.13 0.94
C ALA A 199 5.37 -4.39 1.41
N VAL A 200 4.82 -5.19 0.49
CA VAL A 200 4.24 -6.53 0.81
C VAL A 200 5.28 -7.41 1.49
N ARG A 201 6.46 -7.57 0.86
CA ARG A 201 7.53 -8.43 1.35
C ARG A 201 8.06 -7.98 2.71
N GLU A 202 8.41 -6.71 2.84
CA GLU A 202 8.96 -6.15 4.07
C GLU A 202 7.98 -6.22 5.23
N SER A 203 6.71 -5.94 4.98
CA SER A 203 5.68 -5.98 6.02
C SER A 203 5.38 -7.40 6.48
N LYS A 204 5.45 -8.39 5.59
CA LYS A 204 5.32 -9.81 5.96
C LYS A 204 6.50 -10.27 6.82
N ASN A 205 7.72 -9.89 6.46
CA ASN A 205 8.93 -10.22 7.23
C ASN A 205 8.91 -9.63 8.64
N ASN A 206 8.25 -8.49 8.83
CA ASN A 206 8.14 -7.81 10.13
C ASN A 206 6.92 -8.27 10.96
N TRP A 207 6.03 -9.07 10.37
CA TRP A 207 4.84 -9.57 11.06
C TRP A 207 5.10 -10.97 11.65
N VAL A 208 4.77 -11.14 12.92
CA VAL A 208 4.97 -12.40 13.64
C VAL A 208 3.65 -13.16 13.74
N PRO A 209 3.53 -14.36 13.13
CA PRO A 209 2.34 -15.19 13.23
C PRO A 209 2.11 -15.63 14.70
N ASN A 210 0.84 -15.74 15.09
CA ASN A 210 0.39 -16.13 16.43
C ASN A 210 0.79 -15.18 17.57
N ASP A 211 1.37 -14.03 17.27
CA ASP A 211 1.58 -12.95 18.22
C ASP A 211 0.44 -11.93 18.13
N LEU A 212 -0.44 -11.92 19.15
CA LEU A 212 -1.58 -11.01 19.23
C LEU A 212 -1.17 -9.52 19.33
N THR A 213 0.07 -9.24 19.67
CA THR A 213 0.61 -7.87 19.73
C THR A 213 1.20 -7.44 18.40
N SER A 214 1.51 -8.38 17.50
CA SER A 214 2.07 -8.10 16.18
C SER A 214 1.09 -7.32 15.31
N ILE A 215 1.59 -6.27 14.68
CA ILE A 215 0.82 -5.37 13.83
C ILE A 215 1.31 -5.48 12.40
N TYR A 216 0.42 -5.80 11.48
CA TYR A 216 0.72 -5.72 10.06
C TYR A 216 0.58 -4.27 9.56
N ALA A 217 1.66 -3.72 9.04
CA ALA A 217 1.70 -2.32 8.58
C ALA A 217 1.90 -2.21 7.05
N GLY A 218 1.53 -3.24 6.32
CA GLY A 218 1.71 -3.39 4.87
C GLY A 218 0.42 -3.27 4.06
N PRO A 219 0.48 -3.57 2.74
CA PRO A 219 -0.58 -3.34 1.76
C PRO A 219 -1.72 -4.37 1.88
N ILE A 220 -2.45 -4.37 2.99
CA ILE A 220 -3.54 -5.33 3.21
C ILE A 220 -4.66 -5.17 2.18
N ALA A 221 -4.96 -3.94 1.76
CA ALA A 221 -5.98 -3.67 0.75
C ALA A 221 -5.65 -4.38 -0.57
N PHE A 222 -4.40 -4.37 -1.00
CA PHE A 222 -3.93 -5.08 -2.18
C PHE A 222 -4.15 -6.58 -2.04
N LEU A 223 -3.72 -7.19 -0.92
CA LEU A 223 -3.87 -8.63 -0.71
C LEU A 223 -5.34 -9.06 -0.74
N VAL A 224 -6.24 -8.24 -0.18
CA VAL A 224 -7.69 -8.56 -0.18
C VAL A 224 -8.31 -8.46 -1.57
N VAL A 225 -7.96 -7.45 -2.36
CA VAL A 225 -8.56 -7.27 -3.70
C VAL A 225 -7.98 -8.22 -4.74
N SER A 226 -6.76 -8.75 -4.52
CA SER A 226 -6.11 -9.71 -5.41
C SER A 226 -6.72 -11.12 -5.33
N THR A 227 -7.68 -11.40 -4.43
CA THR A 227 -8.29 -12.73 -4.20
C THR A 227 -9.67 -12.86 -4.82
#